data_8ddef708830d8f2d5c3d3878ea0896d9
#
_entry.id   8ddef708830d8f2d5c3d3878ea0896d9
#
_cell.length_a   1.000
_cell.length_b   1.000
_cell.length_c   1.000
_cell.angle_alpha   90.00
_cell.angle_beta   90.00
_cell.angle_gamma   90.00
#
_symmetry.space_group_name_H-M   'P 1'
#
loop_
_entity.id
_entity.type
_entity.pdbx_description
1 polymer ?
#
loop_
_entity_poly.entity_id
_entity_poly.type
_entity_poly.pdbx_seq_one_letter_code
_entity_poly.pdbx_strand_id
1 'polypeptide(L)'
;MRARTQRHVSAPGRWSCLPAGRPVGATFYCCRVDTREAAQRWADVWERGWREHDAAAIAALYAEGAFWQQHPFREPEPGYLARVFAEEESAQCRFGTPIVDGDQAAVPWSAQTRLTDGGTEDLAGVSLLRFRADGLVVEERDFWAQG
;
A
#
# COMPACT_ATOMS: atom_id res chain seq x y z
N MET A 1 31.39 48.26 -10.52
CA MET A 1 30.35 48.15 -9.47
C MET A 1 29.09 47.64 -10.12
N ARG A 2 28.75 46.35 -9.90
CA ARG A 2 27.47 45.78 -10.21
C ARG A 2 27.08 44.89 -9.05
N ALA A 3 25.96 45.24 -8.38
CA ALA A 3 25.43 44.56 -7.22
C ALA A 3 24.82 43.21 -7.61
N ARG A 4 25.16 42.16 -6.85
CA ARG A 4 24.64 40.82 -6.99
C ARG A 4 23.41 40.65 -6.09
N THR A 5 22.25 40.55 -6.68
CA THR A 5 20.99 40.32 -5.99
C THR A 5 20.95 38.84 -5.53
N GLN A 6 21.02 38.61 -4.23
CA GLN A 6 20.77 37.30 -3.64
C GLN A 6 19.27 37.02 -3.60
N ARG A 7 18.83 35.94 -4.24
CA ARG A 7 17.47 35.40 -4.07
C ARG A 7 17.41 34.57 -2.80
N HIS A 8 16.62 35.02 -1.85
CA HIS A 8 16.23 34.23 -0.69
C HIS A 8 15.38 33.04 -1.15
N VAL A 9 15.85 31.83 -0.91
CA VAL A 9 15.07 30.60 -1.01
C VAL A 9 14.45 30.38 0.36
N SER A 10 13.13 30.51 0.46
CA SER A 10 12.36 30.21 1.67
C SER A 10 12.32 28.71 1.88
N ALA A 11 12.80 28.26 3.03
CA ALA A 11 12.68 26.88 3.50
C ALA A 11 11.22 26.55 3.86
N PRO A 12 10.74 25.30 3.61
CA PRO A 12 9.41 24.89 4.01
C PRO A 12 9.28 24.79 5.52
N GLY A 13 8.18 25.35 6.05
CA GLY A 13 7.93 25.53 7.47
C GLY A 13 7.95 24.25 8.28
N ARG A 14 8.69 24.29 9.38
CA ARG A 14 8.57 23.37 10.50
C ARG A 14 7.19 23.54 11.14
N TRP A 15 6.42 22.51 11.17
CA TRP A 15 5.24 22.45 12.04
C TRP A 15 5.70 22.23 13.48
N SER A 16 5.77 23.32 14.23
CA SER A 16 6.02 23.28 15.67
C SER A 16 4.69 23.12 16.39
N CYS A 17 4.44 21.97 16.99
CA CYS A 17 3.40 21.82 17.99
C CYS A 17 3.84 22.57 19.26
N LEU A 18 3.29 23.74 19.50
CA LEU A 18 3.43 24.46 20.77
C LEU A 18 2.49 23.84 21.82
N PRO A 19 2.96 23.59 23.05
CA PRO A 19 2.07 23.17 24.12
C PRO A 19 1.30 24.38 24.65
N ALA A 20 0.04 24.49 24.29
CA ALA A 20 -0.89 25.38 24.98
C ALA A 20 -1.34 24.72 26.28
N GLY A 21 -1.44 25.52 27.36
CA GLY A 21 -1.66 25.14 28.73
C GLY A 21 -2.83 24.15 28.95
N ARG A 22 -2.65 23.28 29.96
CA ARG A 22 -3.54 22.22 30.39
C ARG A 22 -5.01 22.67 30.54
N PRO A 23 -5.96 22.04 29.81
CA PRO A 23 -7.27 21.75 30.33
C PRO A 23 -7.34 20.27 30.78
N VAL A 24 -7.89 20.02 31.92
CA VAL A 24 -8.28 18.71 32.44
C VAL A 24 -9.30 18.14 31.46
N GLY A 25 -8.92 17.04 30.75
CA GLY A 25 -9.78 16.40 29.75
C GLY A 25 -9.15 16.34 28.33
N ALA A 26 -7.84 16.08 28.23
CA ALA A 26 -7.22 15.82 26.94
C ALA A 26 -7.70 14.47 26.40
N THR A 27 -8.78 14.49 25.61
CA THR A 27 -9.08 13.40 24.67
C THR A 27 -7.92 13.38 23.69
N PHE A 28 -7.05 12.38 23.81
CA PHE A 28 -6.06 12.09 22.77
C PHE A 28 -6.85 11.74 21.50
N TYR A 29 -6.97 12.69 20.59
CA TYR A 29 -7.34 12.38 19.22
C TYR A 29 -6.17 11.57 18.67
N CYS A 30 -6.26 10.25 18.80
CA CYS A 30 -5.45 9.35 18.00
C CYS A 30 -5.77 9.72 16.54
N CYS A 31 -4.80 10.24 15.79
CA CYS A 31 -4.97 10.54 14.39
C CYS A 31 -5.26 9.21 13.68
N ARG A 32 -6.56 8.90 13.57
CA ARG A 32 -7.02 7.75 12.81
C ARG A 32 -6.80 8.08 11.34
N VAL A 33 -6.03 7.26 10.65
CA VAL A 33 -5.88 7.36 9.21
C VAL A 33 -7.22 7.05 8.55
N ASP A 34 -7.62 7.83 7.57
CA ASP A 34 -8.80 7.55 6.76
C ASP A 34 -8.61 6.25 5.98
N THR A 35 -9.59 5.32 6.08
CA THR A 35 -9.49 4.01 5.43
C THR A 35 -9.39 4.13 3.91
N ARG A 36 -10.05 5.14 3.31
CA ARG A 36 -9.97 5.38 1.87
C ARG A 36 -8.56 5.83 1.46
N GLU A 37 -7.93 6.71 2.23
CA GLU A 37 -6.55 7.11 2.00
C GLU A 37 -5.58 5.94 2.18
N ALA A 38 -5.80 5.11 3.20
CA ALA A 38 -5.00 3.91 3.44
C ALA A 38 -5.13 2.90 2.28
N ALA A 39 -6.36 2.65 1.80
CA ALA A 39 -6.63 1.73 0.70
C ALA A 39 -6.07 2.25 -0.64
N GLN A 40 -6.17 3.56 -0.89
CA GLN A 40 -5.57 4.15 -2.10
C GLN A 40 -4.05 4.06 -2.06
N ARG A 41 -3.43 4.38 -0.91
CA ARG A 41 -1.98 4.21 -0.71
C ARG A 41 -1.56 2.76 -0.93
N TRP A 42 -2.34 1.80 -0.43
CA TRP A 42 -2.09 0.38 -0.63
C TRP A 42 -2.10 0.04 -2.13
N ALA A 43 -3.13 0.45 -2.87
CA ALA A 43 -3.24 0.23 -4.31
C ALA A 43 -2.05 0.83 -5.10
N ASP A 44 -1.69 2.09 -4.79
CA ASP A 44 -0.60 2.80 -5.48
C ASP A 44 0.76 2.15 -5.21
N VAL A 45 1.00 1.70 -3.97
CA VAL A 45 2.25 1.02 -3.60
C VAL A 45 2.32 -0.36 -4.23
N TRP A 46 1.21 -1.12 -4.25
CA TRP A 46 1.16 -2.42 -4.92
C TRP A 46 1.38 -2.31 -6.42
N GLU A 47 0.73 -1.36 -7.11
CA GLU A 47 0.91 -1.16 -8.54
C GLU A 47 2.37 -0.87 -8.90
N ARG A 48 3.03 -0.01 -8.11
CA ARG A 48 4.45 0.30 -8.30
C ARG A 48 5.34 -0.85 -7.86
N GLY A 49 5.13 -1.37 -6.64
CA GLY A 49 5.98 -2.39 -6.04
C GLY A 49 5.97 -3.72 -6.79
N TRP A 50 4.82 -4.11 -7.32
CA TRP A 50 4.75 -5.30 -8.19
C TRP A 50 5.56 -5.11 -9.46
N ARG A 51 5.38 -4.00 -10.16
CA ARG A 51 6.12 -3.68 -11.39
C ARG A 51 7.64 -3.58 -11.18
N GLU A 52 8.06 -3.09 -10.02
CA GLU A 52 9.47 -2.88 -9.66
C GLU A 52 10.06 -4.05 -8.86
N HIS A 53 9.28 -5.08 -8.54
CA HIS A 53 9.62 -6.19 -7.64
C HIS A 53 10.10 -5.71 -6.26
N ASP A 54 9.53 -4.60 -5.76
CA ASP A 54 9.85 -4.01 -4.46
C ASP A 54 9.02 -4.64 -3.33
N ALA A 55 9.43 -5.85 -2.94
CA ALA A 55 8.79 -6.58 -1.85
C ALA A 55 8.85 -5.83 -0.51
N ALA A 56 9.89 -4.99 -0.30
CA ALA A 56 10.04 -4.24 0.94
C ALA A 56 9.01 -3.10 1.04
N ALA A 57 8.77 -2.37 -0.06
CA ALA A 57 7.73 -1.35 -0.10
C ALA A 57 6.34 -1.95 0.14
N ILE A 58 6.04 -3.11 -0.46
CA ILE A 58 4.78 -3.82 -0.25
C ILE A 58 4.66 -4.28 1.21
N ALA A 59 5.69 -4.93 1.75
CA ALA A 59 5.69 -5.41 3.13
C ALA A 59 5.46 -4.30 4.16
N ALA A 60 5.93 -3.07 3.89
CA ALA A 60 5.74 -1.91 4.77
C ALA A 60 4.28 -1.45 4.91
N LEU A 61 3.37 -1.95 4.08
CA LEU A 61 1.92 -1.67 4.17
C LEU A 61 1.23 -2.48 5.26
N TYR A 62 1.85 -3.54 5.77
CA TYR A 62 1.25 -4.51 6.67
C TYR A 62 1.71 -4.33 8.10
N ALA A 63 0.78 -4.54 9.04
CA ALA A 63 1.12 -4.64 10.44
C ALA A 63 1.90 -5.92 10.73
N GLU A 64 2.71 -5.92 11.79
CA GLU A 64 3.33 -7.14 12.28
C GLU A 64 2.26 -8.21 12.58
N GLY A 65 2.47 -9.43 12.09
CA GLY A 65 1.53 -10.53 12.25
C GLY A 65 0.25 -10.42 11.41
N ALA A 66 0.21 -9.54 10.41
CA ALA A 66 -0.93 -9.45 9.52
C ALA A 66 -1.21 -10.78 8.82
N PHE A 67 -2.49 -11.11 8.70
CA PHE A 67 -2.93 -12.29 7.94
C PHE A 67 -3.05 -11.94 6.47
N TRP A 68 -2.42 -12.72 5.60
CA TRP A 68 -2.56 -12.57 4.15
C TRP A 68 -2.79 -13.91 3.49
N GLN A 69 -3.95 -14.09 2.87
CA GLN A 69 -4.31 -15.24 2.07
C GLN A 69 -4.30 -14.89 0.59
N GLN A 70 -3.32 -15.38 -0.13
CA GLN A 70 -3.04 -15.05 -1.53
C GLN A 70 -3.96 -15.74 -2.54
N HIS A 71 -4.76 -16.72 -2.11
CA HIS A 71 -5.75 -17.42 -2.94
C HIS A 71 -6.80 -18.10 -2.06
N PRO A 72 -8.11 -18.07 -2.44
CA PRO A 72 -9.19 -18.55 -1.56
C PRO A 72 -9.12 -20.05 -1.22
N PHE A 73 -8.45 -20.86 -2.05
CA PHE A 73 -8.34 -22.31 -1.88
C PHE A 73 -6.94 -22.77 -1.47
N ARG A 74 -6.07 -21.87 -1.05
CA ARG A 74 -4.71 -22.20 -0.60
C ARG A 74 -4.46 -21.67 0.79
N GLU A 75 -3.65 -22.39 1.56
CA GLU A 75 -3.13 -21.86 2.82
C GLU A 75 -2.18 -20.68 2.54
N PRO A 76 -2.12 -19.71 3.47
CA PRO A 76 -1.16 -18.61 3.37
C PRO A 76 0.26 -19.13 3.19
N GLU A 77 0.96 -18.59 2.19
CA GLU A 77 2.33 -18.98 1.85
C GLU A 77 3.34 -17.97 2.41
N PRO A 78 4.16 -18.33 3.38
CA PRO A 78 5.28 -17.50 3.82
C PRO A 78 6.28 -17.28 2.67
N GLY A 79 6.69 -16.02 2.45
CA GLY A 79 7.64 -15.70 1.39
C GLY A 79 7.06 -15.66 -0.03
N TYR A 80 5.73 -15.61 -0.15
CA TYR A 80 5.01 -15.58 -1.43
C TYR A 80 5.57 -14.55 -2.42
N LEU A 81 5.77 -13.30 -1.99
CA LEU A 81 6.30 -12.23 -2.86
C LEU A 81 7.70 -12.56 -3.41
N ALA A 82 8.57 -13.07 -2.55
CA ALA A 82 9.93 -13.41 -2.96
C ALA A 82 9.94 -14.51 -4.03
N ARG A 83 9.05 -15.51 -3.88
CA ARG A 83 8.90 -16.58 -4.87
C ARG A 83 8.33 -16.04 -6.18
N VAL A 84 7.21 -15.33 -6.12
CA VAL A 84 6.54 -14.79 -7.32
C VAL A 84 7.48 -13.86 -8.09
N PHE A 85 8.16 -12.94 -7.42
CA PHE A 85 9.09 -12.02 -8.07
C PHE A 85 10.34 -12.71 -8.64
N ALA A 86 10.72 -13.88 -8.12
CA ALA A 86 11.79 -14.69 -8.72
C ALA A 86 11.34 -15.43 -10.00
N GLU A 87 10.04 -15.71 -10.14
CA GLU A 87 9.45 -16.40 -11.30
C GLU A 87 9.03 -15.43 -12.40
N GLU A 88 8.86 -14.13 -12.09
CA GLU A 88 8.45 -13.08 -13.03
C GLU A 88 9.65 -12.32 -13.60
N GLU A 89 9.68 -12.12 -14.93
CA GLU A 89 10.59 -11.20 -15.61
C GLU A 89 10.07 -9.77 -15.53
N SER A 90 8.76 -9.58 -15.70
CA SER A 90 8.09 -8.27 -15.64
C SER A 90 6.60 -8.40 -15.39
N ALA A 91 6.01 -7.36 -14.82
CA ALA A 91 4.58 -7.24 -14.61
C ALA A 91 4.06 -5.88 -15.09
N GLN A 92 2.89 -5.89 -15.71
CA GLN A 92 2.06 -4.72 -15.95
C GLN A 92 0.78 -4.89 -15.16
N CYS A 93 0.64 -4.18 -14.07
CA CYS A 93 -0.52 -4.27 -13.19
C CYS A 93 -1.23 -2.93 -13.07
N ARG A 94 -2.52 -3.00 -12.79
CA ARG A 94 -3.39 -1.86 -12.54
C ARG A 94 -4.31 -2.17 -11.38
N PHE A 95 -4.39 -1.23 -10.46
CA PHE A 95 -5.29 -1.29 -9.32
C PHE A 95 -6.39 -0.25 -9.51
N GLY A 96 -7.63 -0.67 -9.31
CA GLY A 96 -8.80 0.19 -9.43
C GLY A 96 -9.06 1.01 -8.18
N THR A 97 -10.08 1.86 -8.25
CA THR A 97 -10.50 2.68 -7.11
C THR A 97 -11.03 1.80 -5.97
N PRO A 98 -10.53 1.96 -4.74
CA PRO A 98 -11.02 1.20 -3.60
C PRO A 98 -12.49 1.49 -3.28
N ILE A 99 -13.25 0.44 -2.99
CA ILE A 99 -14.58 0.49 -2.40
C ILE A 99 -14.41 0.29 -0.89
N VAL A 100 -14.87 1.25 -0.08
CA VAL A 100 -14.56 1.30 1.36
C VAL A 100 -15.83 1.25 2.18
N ASP A 101 -15.82 0.41 3.21
CA ASP A 101 -16.85 0.33 4.24
C ASP A 101 -16.19 0.16 5.62
N GLY A 102 -16.35 1.15 6.50
CA GLY A 102 -15.75 1.16 7.84
C GLY A 102 -14.23 1.11 7.80
N ASP A 103 -13.64 0.04 8.35
CA ASP A 103 -12.21 -0.25 8.34
C ASP A 103 -11.78 -1.23 7.24
N GLN A 104 -12.67 -1.53 6.30
CA GLN A 104 -12.46 -2.49 5.23
C GLN A 104 -12.47 -1.83 3.85
N ALA A 105 -11.75 -2.43 2.91
CA ALA A 105 -11.81 -2.05 1.50
C ALA A 105 -11.77 -3.27 0.59
N ALA A 106 -12.41 -3.13 -0.58
CA ALA A 106 -12.26 -4.02 -1.72
C ALA A 106 -11.55 -3.26 -2.83
N VAL A 107 -10.44 -3.80 -3.33
CA VAL A 107 -9.65 -3.18 -4.40
C VAL A 107 -9.58 -4.12 -5.59
N PRO A 108 -10.26 -3.80 -6.71
CA PRO A 108 -10.14 -4.58 -7.92
C PRO A 108 -8.79 -4.33 -8.59
N TRP A 109 -8.24 -5.37 -9.21
CA TRP A 109 -6.96 -5.27 -9.91
C TRP A 109 -6.89 -6.21 -11.11
N SER A 110 -5.97 -5.93 -12.01
CA SER A 110 -5.56 -6.81 -13.10
C SER A 110 -4.05 -6.73 -13.32
N ALA A 111 -3.47 -7.82 -13.79
CA ALA A 111 -2.06 -7.87 -14.12
C ALA A 111 -1.85 -8.74 -15.37
N GLN A 112 -0.86 -8.35 -16.16
CA GLN A 112 -0.27 -9.18 -17.18
C GLN A 112 1.19 -9.39 -16.80
N THR A 113 1.58 -10.64 -16.60
CA THR A 113 2.94 -10.98 -16.18
C THR A 113 3.66 -11.74 -17.28
N ARG A 114 4.96 -11.51 -17.38
CA ARG A 114 5.88 -12.29 -18.17
C ARG A 114 6.76 -13.10 -17.23
N LEU A 115 6.77 -14.41 -17.45
CA LEU A 115 7.54 -15.33 -16.63
C LEU A 115 8.96 -15.50 -17.16
N THR A 116 9.89 -15.87 -16.28
CA THR A 116 11.31 -16.12 -16.62
C THR A 116 11.51 -17.31 -17.56
N ASP A 117 10.53 -18.22 -17.66
CA ASP A 117 10.51 -19.32 -18.62
C ASP A 117 9.99 -18.93 -20.01
N GLY A 118 9.57 -17.66 -20.18
CA GLY A 118 9.02 -17.09 -21.41
C GLY A 118 7.48 -17.19 -21.51
N GLY A 119 6.80 -17.76 -20.50
CA GLY A 119 5.35 -17.78 -20.41
C GLY A 119 4.77 -16.38 -20.12
N THR A 120 3.47 -16.24 -20.32
CA THR A 120 2.70 -15.04 -19.94
C THR A 120 1.44 -15.46 -19.19
N GLU A 121 1.02 -14.64 -18.23
CA GLU A 121 -0.23 -14.86 -17.50
C GLU A 121 -1.05 -13.57 -17.52
N ASP A 122 -2.35 -13.71 -17.77
CA ASP A 122 -3.32 -12.64 -17.57
C ASP A 122 -4.09 -12.94 -16.28
N LEU A 123 -4.04 -12.03 -15.32
CA LEU A 123 -4.64 -12.19 -14.00
C LEU A 123 -5.62 -11.06 -13.74
N ALA A 124 -6.73 -11.38 -13.08
CA ALA A 124 -7.65 -10.36 -12.58
C ALA A 124 -8.28 -10.81 -11.28
N GLY A 125 -8.50 -9.86 -10.37
CA GLY A 125 -9.03 -10.20 -9.06
C GLY A 125 -9.47 -9.00 -8.22
N VAL A 126 -9.74 -9.32 -6.97
CA VAL A 126 -10.10 -8.36 -5.92
C VAL A 126 -9.36 -8.74 -4.65
N SER A 127 -8.69 -7.77 -4.04
CA SER A 127 -8.15 -7.89 -2.68
C SER A 127 -9.14 -7.31 -1.68
N LEU A 128 -9.50 -8.10 -0.68
CA LEU A 128 -10.28 -7.65 0.48
C LEU A 128 -9.32 -7.33 1.62
N LEU A 129 -9.36 -6.09 2.08
CA LEU A 129 -8.43 -5.53 3.05
C LEU A 129 -9.17 -5.13 4.32
N ARG A 130 -8.53 -5.31 5.48
CA ARG A 130 -8.92 -4.69 6.75
C ARG A 130 -7.74 -3.92 7.33
N PHE A 131 -8.02 -2.69 7.76
CA PHE A 131 -7.02 -1.75 8.22
C PHE A 131 -7.09 -1.52 9.73
N ARG A 132 -5.93 -1.34 10.34
CA ARG A 132 -5.79 -0.80 11.69
C ARG A 132 -5.92 0.72 11.67
N ALA A 133 -6.15 1.33 12.83
CA ALA A 133 -6.35 2.79 12.95
C ALA A 133 -5.18 3.64 12.44
N ASP A 134 -3.97 3.09 12.38
CA ASP A 134 -2.78 3.73 11.81
C ASP A 134 -2.65 3.56 10.30
N GLY A 135 -3.61 2.90 9.66
CA GLY A 135 -3.66 2.68 8.22
C GLY A 135 -2.80 1.52 7.72
N LEU A 136 -2.30 0.66 8.62
CA LEU A 136 -1.65 -0.59 8.21
C LEU A 136 -2.68 -1.70 8.02
N VAL A 137 -2.44 -2.57 7.05
CA VAL A 137 -3.24 -3.76 6.78
C VAL A 137 -3.02 -4.78 7.89
N VAL A 138 -4.10 -5.31 8.47
CA VAL A 138 -4.08 -6.40 9.43
C VAL A 138 -4.61 -7.70 8.86
N GLU A 139 -5.41 -7.62 7.80
CA GLU A 139 -5.91 -8.79 7.08
C GLU A 139 -6.06 -8.47 5.59
N GLU A 140 -5.62 -9.40 4.76
CA GLU A 140 -5.85 -9.40 3.31
C GLU A 140 -6.25 -10.77 2.84
N ARG A 141 -7.25 -10.79 1.94
CA ARG A 141 -7.68 -11.98 1.23
C ARG A 141 -7.83 -11.67 -0.24
N ASP A 142 -7.13 -12.42 -1.06
CA ASP A 142 -7.16 -12.26 -2.51
C ASP A 142 -8.08 -13.28 -3.16
N PHE A 143 -8.88 -12.79 -4.09
CA PHE A 143 -9.74 -13.59 -4.95
C PHE A 143 -9.41 -13.24 -6.39
N TRP A 144 -8.81 -14.17 -7.10
CA TRP A 144 -8.38 -13.92 -8.48
C TRP A 144 -8.52 -15.16 -9.36
N ALA A 145 -8.54 -14.91 -10.66
CA ALA A 145 -8.56 -15.91 -11.70
C ALA A 145 -7.50 -15.61 -12.75
N GLN A 146 -7.06 -16.65 -13.42
CA GLN A 146 -6.18 -16.60 -14.58
C GLN A 146 -7.04 -16.75 -15.83
N GLY A 147 -6.81 -15.87 -16.83
CA GLY A 147 -7.47 -15.85 -18.12
C GLY A 147 -6.70 -16.62 -19.21
#